data_c9d3f3645019ebea54a587af3de74c1e
#
_entry.id   c9d3f3645019ebea54a587af3de74c1e
#
_cell.length_a   1.000
_cell.length_b   1.000
_cell.length_c   1.000
_cell.angle_alpha   90.00
_cell.angle_beta   90.00
_cell.angle_gamma   90.00
#
_symmetry.space_group_name_H-M   'P 1'
#
loop_
_entity.id
_entity.type
_entity.pdbx_description
1 polymer ?
#
loop_
_entity_poly.entity_id
_entity_poly.type
_entity_poly.pdbx_seq_one_letter_code
_entity_poly.pdbx_strand_id
1 'polypeptide(L)'
;MLDGQFRRQNRKVLLTLDNFAAHENLSYQPTNIWLEYFLPNMTSFVQPLDQGIIRCFKAHYRRAFCLRAIELDDAGADDIYRINLLEAMLMAKEAWDAVSPETIKNCWTHADIQRLALQFFFQTNPRLTNFFPI
;
A
#
# COMPACT_ATOMS: atom_id res chain seq x y z
N MET A 1 -11.12 2.47 14.03
CA MET A 1 -11.15 1.47 12.96
C MET A 1 -11.54 2.12 11.63
N LEU A 2 -10.86 1.77 10.54
CA LEU A 2 -11.07 2.34 9.19
C LEU A 2 -12.52 2.17 8.69
N ASP A 3 -13.12 1.01 8.88
CA ASP A 3 -14.52 0.74 8.49
C ASP A 3 -15.50 1.74 9.10
N GLY A 4 -15.36 2.06 10.39
CA GLY A 4 -16.19 3.07 11.04
C GLY A 4 -15.99 4.49 10.49
N GLN A 5 -14.81 4.80 9.97
CA GLN A 5 -14.54 6.07 9.30
C GLN A 5 -15.25 6.13 7.93
N PHE A 6 -15.14 5.08 7.12
CA PHE A 6 -15.81 5.00 5.83
C PHE A 6 -17.34 4.97 5.97
N ARG A 7 -17.85 4.30 7.01
CA ARG A 7 -19.28 4.29 7.34
C ARG A 7 -19.79 5.71 7.65
N ARG A 8 -19.05 6.51 8.45
CA ARG A 8 -19.42 7.91 8.74
C ARG A 8 -19.39 8.80 7.49
N GLN A 9 -18.52 8.49 6.53
CA GLN A 9 -18.42 9.20 5.26
C GLN A 9 -19.38 8.68 4.19
N ASN A 10 -20.22 7.69 4.51
CA ASN A 10 -21.07 6.97 3.56
C ASN A 10 -20.30 6.46 2.32
N ARG A 11 -19.05 6.02 2.53
CA ARG A 11 -18.17 5.50 1.48
C ARG A 11 -18.06 4.00 1.59
N LYS A 12 -18.11 3.34 0.43
CA LYS A 12 -17.75 1.92 0.29
C LYS A 12 -16.37 1.82 -0.35
N VAL A 13 -15.55 0.92 0.15
CA VAL A 13 -14.16 0.74 -0.27
C VAL A 13 -13.89 -0.73 -0.57
N LEU A 14 -13.21 -1.00 -1.67
CA LEU A 14 -12.64 -2.29 -1.98
C LEU A 14 -11.20 -2.31 -1.45
N LEU A 15 -10.88 -3.26 -0.59
CA LEU A 15 -9.54 -3.53 -0.11
C LEU A 15 -9.05 -4.83 -0.72
N THR A 16 -8.03 -4.73 -1.56
CA THR A 16 -7.38 -5.89 -2.17
C THR A 16 -6.21 -6.36 -1.31
N LEU A 17 -6.12 -7.65 -1.07
CA LEU A 17 -5.13 -8.28 -0.21
C LEU A 17 -4.41 -9.41 -0.96
N ASP A 18 -3.16 -9.65 -0.59
CA ASP A 18 -2.46 -10.86 -1.00
C ASP A 18 -2.90 -12.07 -0.16
N ASN A 19 -2.47 -13.27 -0.57
CA ASN A 19 -2.79 -14.52 0.12
C ASN A 19 -1.86 -14.83 1.30
N PHE A 20 -1.38 -13.79 1.99
CA PHE A 20 -0.59 -14.00 3.20
C PHE A 20 -1.48 -14.54 4.32
N ALA A 21 -1.09 -15.67 4.93
CA ALA A 21 -1.92 -16.38 5.93
C ALA A 21 -2.40 -15.50 7.10
N ALA A 22 -1.65 -14.45 7.46
CA ALA A 22 -2.09 -13.52 8.49
C ALA A 22 -3.31 -12.67 8.09
N HIS A 23 -3.63 -12.58 6.80
CA HIS A 23 -4.81 -11.86 6.31
C HIS A 23 -6.10 -12.69 6.36
N GLU A 24 -6.00 -14.01 6.55
CA GLU A 24 -7.16 -14.92 6.48
C GLU A 24 -8.02 -14.91 7.76
N ASN A 25 -7.44 -14.52 8.91
CA ASN A 25 -8.11 -14.61 10.23
C ASN A 25 -8.62 -13.25 10.71
N LEU A 26 -9.50 -12.63 9.95
CA LEU A 26 -10.17 -11.41 10.41
C LEU A 26 -11.35 -11.79 11.34
N SER A 27 -11.17 -11.53 12.63
CA SER A 27 -12.23 -11.68 13.64
C SER A 27 -13.37 -10.67 13.51
N TYR A 28 -13.22 -9.68 12.61
CA TYR A 28 -14.16 -8.59 12.37
C TYR A 28 -14.68 -8.63 10.93
N GLN A 29 -16.01 -8.57 10.77
CA GLN A 29 -16.66 -8.47 9.47
C GLN A 29 -16.93 -6.98 9.14
N PRO A 30 -16.19 -6.36 8.22
CA PRO A 30 -16.41 -4.98 7.85
C PRO A 30 -17.72 -4.81 7.08
N THR A 31 -18.38 -3.66 7.25
CA THR A 31 -19.66 -3.34 6.59
C THR A 31 -19.49 -2.42 5.38
N ASN A 32 -18.48 -1.56 5.41
CA ASN A 32 -18.19 -0.58 4.37
C ASN A 32 -16.90 -0.86 3.60
N ILE A 33 -16.18 -1.91 3.98
CA ILE A 33 -15.00 -2.39 3.28
C ILE A 33 -15.30 -3.77 2.73
N TRP A 34 -15.18 -3.94 1.42
CA TRP A 34 -15.17 -5.24 0.77
C TRP A 34 -13.74 -5.75 0.70
N LEU A 35 -13.51 -6.97 1.19
CA LEU A 35 -12.21 -7.62 1.16
C LEU A 35 -12.16 -8.56 -0.03
N GLU A 36 -11.12 -8.42 -0.84
CA GLU A 36 -10.89 -9.27 -2.00
C GLU A 36 -9.44 -9.74 -2.02
N TYR A 37 -9.25 -11.02 -2.20
CA TYR A 37 -7.93 -11.65 -2.20
C TYR A 37 -7.47 -11.92 -3.62
N PHE A 38 -6.22 -11.57 -3.92
CA PHE A 38 -5.63 -11.92 -5.20
C PHE A 38 -5.52 -13.43 -5.36
N LEU A 39 -5.59 -13.91 -6.61
CA LEU A 39 -5.32 -15.32 -6.89
C LEU A 39 -3.86 -15.67 -6.50
N PRO A 40 -3.61 -16.92 -6.07
CA PRO A 40 -2.27 -17.37 -5.76
C PRO A 40 -1.29 -17.10 -6.91
N ASN A 41 -0.08 -16.62 -6.57
CA ASN A 41 0.99 -16.28 -7.50
C ASN A 41 0.71 -15.10 -8.46
N MET A 42 -0.36 -14.33 -8.25
CA MET A 42 -0.69 -13.15 -9.07
C MET A 42 -0.21 -11.84 -8.47
N THR A 43 0.20 -11.82 -7.21
CA THR A 43 0.56 -10.61 -6.45
C THR A 43 1.58 -9.73 -7.18
N SER A 44 2.64 -10.33 -7.74
CA SER A 44 3.68 -9.57 -8.46
C SER A 44 3.19 -8.89 -9.75
N PHE A 45 2.06 -9.33 -10.30
CA PHE A 45 1.50 -8.79 -11.55
C PHE A 45 0.38 -7.79 -11.31
N VAL A 46 -0.42 -7.99 -10.25
CA VAL A 46 -1.66 -7.24 -10.07
C VAL A 46 -1.70 -6.38 -8.80
N GLN A 47 -0.73 -6.50 -7.89
CA GLN A 47 -0.70 -5.70 -6.67
C GLN A 47 -0.01 -4.35 -6.91
N PRO A 48 -0.73 -3.21 -6.87
CA PRO A 48 -0.16 -1.88 -7.16
C PRO A 48 1.02 -1.51 -6.27
N LEU A 49 1.03 -1.99 -5.02
CA LEU A 49 2.13 -1.78 -4.09
C LEU A 49 3.44 -2.35 -4.64
N ASP A 50 3.41 -3.55 -5.21
CA ASP A 50 4.58 -4.24 -5.77
C ASP A 50 4.97 -3.70 -7.14
N GLN A 51 4.03 -3.06 -7.87
CA GLN A 51 4.29 -2.44 -9.17
C GLN A 51 5.19 -1.20 -9.11
N GLY A 52 5.51 -0.70 -7.94
CA GLY A 52 6.45 0.40 -7.81
C GLY A 52 6.29 1.27 -6.57
N ILE A 53 5.15 1.25 -5.89
CA ILE A 53 4.92 2.10 -4.72
C ILE A 53 5.94 1.79 -3.62
N ILE A 54 6.11 0.50 -3.26
CA ILE A 54 7.09 0.07 -2.26
C ILE A 54 8.51 0.40 -2.70
N ARG A 55 8.84 0.26 -3.99
CA ARG A 55 10.16 0.61 -4.52
C ARG A 55 10.45 2.09 -4.38
N CYS A 56 9.47 2.94 -4.71
CA CYS A 56 9.57 4.39 -4.57
C CYS A 56 9.76 4.79 -3.10
N PHE A 57 8.93 4.28 -2.21
CA PHE A 57 9.07 4.46 -0.76
C PHE A 57 10.47 4.07 -0.25
N LYS A 58 10.93 2.86 -0.61
CA LYS A 58 12.27 2.39 -0.21
C LYS A 58 13.39 3.26 -0.75
N ALA A 59 13.23 3.86 -1.94
CA ALA A 59 14.21 4.77 -2.51
C ALA A 59 14.30 6.08 -1.70
N HIS A 60 13.16 6.67 -1.32
CA HIS A 60 13.13 7.86 -0.47
C HIS A 60 13.71 7.58 0.92
N TYR A 61 13.33 6.46 1.55
CA TYR A 61 13.87 6.07 2.86
C TYR A 61 15.38 5.88 2.81
N ARG A 62 15.89 5.13 1.83
CA ARG A 62 17.34 4.91 1.67
C ARG A 62 18.10 6.21 1.43
N ARG A 63 17.55 7.10 0.60
CA ARG A 63 18.16 8.41 0.36
C ARG A 63 18.28 9.19 1.66
N ALA A 64 17.21 9.30 2.45
CA ALA A 64 17.22 10.00 3.73
C ALA A 64 18.22 9.36 4.70
N PHE A 65 18.26 8.03 4.78
CA PHE A 65 19.21 7.29 5.61
C PHE A 65 20.67 7.54 5.21
N CYS A 66 20.98 7.55 3.90
CA CYS A 66 22.32 7.83 3.41
C CYS A 66 22.74 9.27 3.69
N LEU A 67 21.86 10.26 3.49
CA LEU A 67 22.16 11.67 3.79
C LEU A 67 22.47 11.85 5.28
N ARG A 68 21.66 11.27 6.16
CA ARG A 68 21.90 11.26 7.60
C ARG A 68 23.27 10.63 7.93
N ALA A 69 23.63 9.50 7.31
CA ALA A 69 24.90 8.84 7.56
C ALA A 69 26.09 9.73 7.15
N ILE A 70 25.98 10.43 6.02
CA ILE A 70 27.01 11.39 5.56
C ILE A 70 27.13 12.56 6.56
N GLU A 71 26.03 13.13 7.02
CA GLU A 71 26.04 14.21 8.02
C GLU A 71 26.71 13.80 9.34
N LEU A 72 26.49 12.55 9.77
CA LEU A 72 27.11 12.00 10.97
C LEU A 72 28.62 11.72 10.77
N ASP A 73 29.00 11.25 9.59
CA ASP A 73 30.41 11.03 9.22
C ASP A 73 31.19 12.35 9.20
N ASP A 74 30.63 13.37 8.56
CA ASP A 74 31.19 14.73 8.52
C ASP A 74 31.32 15.35 9.94
N ALA A 75 30.41 14.96 10.84
CA ALA A 75 30.44 15.37 12.26
C ALA A 75 31.42 14.53 13.11
N GLY A 76 32.06 13.50 12.54
CA GLY A 76 33.01 12.64 13.24
C GLY A 76 32.36 11.61 14.19
N ALA A 77 31.13 11.19 13.93
CA ALA A 77 30.48 10.16 14.73
C ALA A 77 31.00 8.75 14.42
N ASP A 78 31.18 7.93 15.47
CA ASP A 78 31.75 6.58 15.33
C ASP A 78 30.79 5.57 14.67
N ASP A 79 29.48 5.74 14.86
CA ASP A 79 28.47 4.76 14.41
C ASP A 79 27.36 5.42 13.56
N ILE A 80 27.72 5.76 12.33
CA ILE A 80 26.89 6.51 11.39
C ILE A 80 25.65 5.74 10.91
N TYR A 81 25.67 4.40 11.00
CA TYR A 81 24.55 3.55 10.55
C TYR A 81 23.58 3.19 11.66
N ARG A 82 23.92 3.52 12.91
CA ARG A 82 23.00 3.27 14.03
C ARG A 82 21.89 4.30 14.05
N ILE A 83 20.64 3.80 14.02
CA ILE A 83 19.44 4.61 14.08
C ILE A 83 18.52 4.10 15.20
N ASN A 84 17.92 5.01 15.97
CA ASN A 84 16.91 4.62 16.95
C ASN A 84 15.54 4.44 16.28
N LEU A 85 14.63 3.72 16.96
CA LEU A 85 13.32 3.37 16.41
C LEU A 85 12.48 4.60 16.05
N LEU A 86 12.46 5.63 16.91
CA LEU A 86 11.68 6.84 16.66
C LEU A 86 12.15 7.56 15.40
N GLU A 87 13.46 7.74 15.28
CA GLU A 87 14.07 8.37 14.10
C GLU A 87 13.78 7.57 12.82
N ALA A 88 13.91 6.24 12.88
CA ALA A 88 13.55 5.37 11.76
C ALA A 88 12.07 5.49 11.36
N MET A 89 11.17 5.61 12.34
CA MET A 89 9.73 5.78 12.09
C MET A 89 9.41 7.15 11.46
N LEU A 90 10.05 8.21 11.94
CA LEU A 90 9.88 9.56 11.36
C LEU A 90 10.39 9.59 9.92
N MET A 91 11.57 9.05 9.68
CA MET A 91 12.14 8.92 8.34
C MET A 91 11.24 8.08 7.41
N ALA A 92 10.66 6.99 7.90
CA ALA A 92 9.71 6.18 7.14
C ALA A 92 8.44 6.95 6.81
N LYS A 93 7.92 7.76 7.75
CA LYS A 93 6.77 8.62 7.51
C LYS A 93 7.05 9.64 6.41
N GLU A 94 8.17 10.35 6.50
CA GLU A 94 8.57 11.34 5.48
C GLU A 94 8.78 10.70 4.11
N ALA A 95 9.41 9.52 4.07
CA ALA A 95 9.59 8.76 2.84
C ALA A 95 8.25 8.33 2.21
N TRP A 96 7.25 8.00 3.02
CA TRP A 96 5.91 7.68 2.55
C TRP A 96 5.19 8.92 2.03
N ASP A 97 5.26 10.03 2.73
CA ASP A 97 4.65 11.31 2.33
C ASP A 97 5.27 11.85 1.03
N ALA A 98 6.51 11.45 0.72
CA ALA A 98 7.20 11.80 -0.54
C ALA A 98 6.77 10.95 -1.74
N VAL A 99 6.02 9.87 -1.55
CA VAL A 99 5.46 9.10 -2.66
C VAL A 99 4.33 9.90 -3.31
N SER A 100 4.54 10.33 -4.55
CA SER A 100 3.59 11.20 -5.23
C SER A 100 2.27 10.49 -5.57
N PRO A 101 1.13 11.22 -5.56
CA PRO A 101 -0.15 10.70 -6.04
C PRO A 101 -0.09 10.15 -7.48
N GLU A 102 0.75 10.74 -8.32
CA GLU A 102 0.95 10.29 -9.69
C GLU A 102 1.67 8.95 -9.75
N THR A 103 2.68 8.72 -8.91
CA THR A 103 3.32 7.40 -8.77
C THR A 103 2.30 6.35 -8.38
N ILE A 104 1.46 6.64 -7.39
CA ILE A 104 0.40 5.73 -6.96
C ILE A 104 -0.56 5.44 -8.12
N LYS A 105 -1.07 6.48 -8.78
CA LYS A 105 -1.97 6.35 -9.94
C LYS A 105 -1.36 5.48 -11.04
N ASN A 106 -0.10 5.72 -11.40
CA ASN A 106 0.58 4.96 -12.45
C ASN A 106 0.74 3.48 -12.07
N CYS A 107 1.06 3.17 -10.80
CA CYS A 107 1.13 1.79 -10.32
C CYS A 107 -0.25 1.09 -10.38
N TRP A 108 -1.33 1.78 -10.04
CA TRP A 108 -2.68 1.25 -10.18
C TRP A 108 -3.06 1.01 -11.64
N THR A 109 -2.70 1.92 -12.53
CA THR A 109 -2.93 1.77 -13.97
C THR A 109 -2.12 0.60 -14.54
N HIS A 110 -0.86 0.47 -14.12
CA HIS A 110 0.02 -0.63 -14.57
C HIS A 110 -0.46 -2.00 -14.08
N ALA A 111 -0.99 -2.08 -12.87
CA ALA A 111 -1.54 -3.30 -12.30
C ALA A 111 -2.82 -3.78 -13.03
N ASP A 112 -3.39 -2.96 -13.90
CA ASP A 112 -4.57 -3.23 -14.75
C ASP A 112 -5.77 -3.83 -13.99
N ILE A 113 -5.84 -3.52 -12.67
CA ILE A 113 -6.87 -4.08 -11.78
C ILE A 113 -8.27 -3.74 -12.29
N GLN A 114 -8.46 -2.55 -12.86
CA GLN A 114 -9.76 -2.13 -13.39
C GLN A 114 -10.23 -3.09 -14.48
N ARG A 115 -9.36 -3.52 -15.38
CA ARG A 115 -9.68 -4.46 -16.45
C ARG A 115 -9.89 -5.88 -15.93
N LEU A 116 -9.03 -6.32 -15.01
CA LEU A 116 -9.15 -7.64 -14.37
C LEU A 116 -10.37 -7.69 -13.44
N ALA A 117 -10.66 -6.64 -12.70
CA ALA A 117 -11.85 -6.53 -11.89
C ALA A 117 -13.11 -6.62 -12.76
N LEU A 118 -13.17 -5.88 -13.88
CA LEU A 118 -14.29 -5.93 -14.80
C LEU A 118 -14.49 -7.33 -15.41
N GLN A 119 -13.42 -8.03 -15.75
CA GLN A 119 -13.54 -9.36 -16.39
C GLN A 119 -13.82 -10.52 -15.41
N PHE A 120 -13.19 -10.50 -14.22
CA PHE A 120 -13.27 -11.63 -13.28
C PHE A 120 -14.26 -11.38 -12.14
N PHE A 121 -14.32 -10.16 -11.59
CA PHE A 121 -15.13 -9.86 -10.39
C PHE A 121 -16.60 -9.68 -10.71
N PHE A 122 -16.94 -9.05 -11.85
CA PHE A 122 -18.35 -8.87 -12.22
C PHE A 122 -19.02 -10.18 -12.68
N GLN A 123 -18.25 -11.11 -13.28
CA GLN A 123 -18.79 -12.42 -13.66
C GLN A 123 -19.06 -13.33 -12.46
N THR A 124 -18.25 -13.20 -11.38
CA THR A 124 -18.35 -14.07 -10.20
C THR A 124 -19.10 -13.42 -9.03
N ASN A 125 -19.27 -12.10 -9.02
CA ASN A 125 -19.86 -11.41 -7.89
C ASN A 125 -20.68 -10.17 -8.30
N PRO A 126 -21.97 -10.34 -8.65
CA PRO A 126 -22.85 -9.24 -9.10
C PRO A 126 -23.03 -8.14 -8.05
N ARG A 127 -22.62 -8.35 -6.78
CA ARG A 127 -22.70 -7.33 -5.73
C ARG A 127 -21.67 -6.21 -5.91
N LEU A 128 -20.66 -6.40 -6.74
CA LEU A 128 -19.59 -5.41 -6.97
C LEU A 128 -19.98 -4.34 -8.01
N THR A 129 -21.05 -4.54 -8.79
CA THR A 129 -21.53 -3.53 -9.74
C THR A 129 -21.90 -2.19 -9.07
N ASN A 130 -22.21 -2.23 -7.76
CA ASN A 130 -22.53 -1.02 -6.99
C ASN A 130 -21.28 -0.23 -6.54
N PHE A 131 -20.07 -0.77 -6.69
CA PHE A 131 -18.81 -0.12 -6.30
C PHE A 131 -18.16 0.66 -7.44
N PHE A 132 -18.45 0.29 -8.69
CA PHE A 132 -17.92 0.91 -9.89
C PHE A 132 -19.08 1.22 -10.84
N PRO A 133 -19.73 2.40 -10.71
CA PRO A 133 -20.70 2.82 -11.72
C PRO A 133 -19.97 2.94 -13.06
N ILE A 134 -20.45 2.19 -14.04
CA ILE A 134 -19.97 2.19 -15.44
C ILE A 134 -20.33 3.55 -16.06
#